data_bf6ecb7e04fb02c6fc2cf8d322b56915
#
_entry.id   bf6ecb7e04fb02c6fc2cf8d322b56915
#
_cell.length_a   1.000
_cell.length_b   1.000
_cell.length_c   1.000
_cell.angle_alpha   90.00
_cell.angle_beta   90.00
_cell.angle_gamma   90.00
#
_symmetry.space_group_name_H-M   'P 1'
#
loop_
_entity.id
_entity.type
_entity.pdbx_description
1 polymer ?
#
loop_
_entity_poly.entity_id
_entity_poly.type
_entity_poly.pdbx_seq_one_letter_code
_entity_poly.pdbx_strand_id
1 'polypeptide(L)'
;MQAVTMNNVALFSRKACHLCERAEDLVNVYFPGCPVLDVDADEQHRRLYGMRVPVLVVGGEVVLEGQFDEMNVARLALPVKFQDEYHGDSDHE
;
A
#
# COMPACT_ATOMS: atom_id res chain seq x y z
N MET A 1 -5.31 19.22 3.31
CA MET A 1 -6.21 18.11 3.51
C MET A 1 -5.66 16.85 2.91
N GLN A 2 -5.46 16.88 1.64
CA GLN A 2 -4.96 15.68 0.96
C GLN A 2 -3.56 15.31 1.42
N ALA A 3 -2.79 16.29 1.79
CA ALA A 3 -1.45 16.03 2.27
C ALA A 3 -1.46 15.17 3.52
N VAL A 4 -2.49 15.35 4.32
CA VAL A 4 -2.62 14.57 5.55
C VAL A 4 -2.75 13.08 5.24
N THR A 5 -3.55 12.78 4.23
CA THR A 5 -3.74 11.39 3.84
C THR A 5 -2.43 10.76 3.40
N MET A 6 -1.65 11.48 2.61
CA MET A 6 -0.40 10.95 2.12
C MET A 6 0.59 10.70 3.25
N ASN A 7 0.51 11.47 4.31
CA ASN A 7 1.44 11.33 5.42
C ASN A 7 1.21 10.09 6.25
N ASN A 8 0.06 9.44 6.03
CA ASN A 8 -0.28 8.27 6.84
C ASN A 8 -0.02 6.95 6.14
N VAL A 9 0.71 7.00 5.04
CA VAL A 9 1.00 5.79 4.27
C VAL A 9 2.37 5.26 4.65
N ALA A 10 2.48 3.96 4.83
CA ALA A 10 3.75 3.33 5.12
C ALA A 10 3.75 1.92 4.54
N LEU A 11 4.90 1.53 4.01
CA LEU A 11 5.07 0.18 3.49
C LEU A 11 6.07 -0.57 4.37
N PHE A 12 5.64 -1.69 4.92
CA PHE A 12 6.54 -2.54 5.69
C PHE A 12 7.11 -3.61 4.78
N SER A 13 8.41 -3.72 4.80
CA SER A 13 9.15 -4.54 3.86
C SER A 13 10.26 -5.29 4.57
N ARG A 14 10.88 -6.25 3.88
CA ARG A 14 11.99 -7.01 4.42
C ARG A 14 13.04 -7.15 3.35
N LYS A 15 14.29 -7.16 3.76
CA LYS A 15 15.39 -7.34 2.84
C LYS A 15 15.36 -8.73 2.24
N ALA A 16 15.88 -8.85 1.02
CA ALA A 16 15.99 -10.13 0.33
C ALA A 16 14.65 -10.82 0.17
N CYS A 17 13.63 -10.03 -0.10
CA CYS A 17 12.28 -10.54 -0.28
C CYS A 17 11.78 -10.05 -1.64
N HIS A 18 11.59 -10.97 -2.57
CA HIS A 18 11.17 -10.59 -3.93
C HIS A 18 9.83 -9.91 -3.96
N LEU A 19 8.88 -10.40 -3.19
CA LEU A 19 7.58 -9.77 -3.14
C LEU A 19 7.67 -8.36 -2.58
N CYS A 20 8.56 -8.17 -1.62
CA CYS A 20 8.75 -6.85 -1.04
C CYS A 20 9.37 -5.90 -2.04
N GLU A 21 10.32 -6.37 -2.82
CA GLU A 21 10.98 -5.54 -3.83
C GLU A 21 9.98 -5.04 -4.86
N ARG A 22 9.12 -5.95 -5.30
CA ARG A 22 8.10 -5.57 -6.26
C ARG A 22 7.13 -4.56 -5.64
N ALA A 23 6.76 -4.79 -4.40
CA ALA A 23 5.86 -3.87 -3.71
C ALA A 23 6.49 -2.48 -3.59
N GLU A 24 7.78 -2.43 -3.28
CA GLU A 24 8.47 -1.15 -3.16
C GLU A 24 8.45 -0.39 -4.47
N ASP A 25 8.70 -1.10 -5.58
CA ASP A 25 8.70 -0.47 -6.88
C ASP A 25 7.33 0.11 -7.21
N LEU A 26 6.28 -0.67 -6.98
CA LEU A 26 4.93 -0.23 -7.30
C LEU A 26 4.50 0.92 -6.42
N VAL A 27 4.80 0.82 -5.14
CA VAL A 27 4.42 1.88 -4.20
C VAL A 27 5.18 3.16 -4.53
N ASN A 28 6.42 3.03 -4.97
CA ASN A 28 7.18 4.22 -5.33
C ASN A 28 6.56 4.95 -6.51
N VAL A 29 5.94 4.22 -7.41
CA VAL A 29 5.30 4.81 -8.58
C VAL A 29 3.98 5.47 -8.20
N TYR A 30 3.14 4.78 -7.44
CA TYR A 30 1.79 5.26 -7.18
C TYR A 30 1.64 6.07 -5.89
N PHE A 31 2.57 5.90 -4.97
CA PHE A 31 2.57 6.66 -3.72
C PHE A 31 3.96 7.22 -3.49
N PRO A 32 4.39 8.15 -4.36
CA PRO A 32 5.75 8.68 -4.24
C PRO A 32 5.94 9.34 -2.88
N GLY A 33 7.07 9.05 -2.29
CA GLY A 33 7.36 9.59 -0.96
C GLY A 33 6.89 8.73 0.18
N CYS A 34 6.24 7.61 -0.12
CA CYS A 34 5.80 6.70 0.92
C CYS A 34 7.01 6.10 1.63
N PRO A 35 7.07 6.21 2.96
CA PRO A 35 8.19 5.60 3.68
C PRO A 35 8.14 4.09 3.59
N VAL A 36 9.31 3.51 3.39
CA VAL A 36 9.49 2.06 3.38
C VAL A 36 10.21 1.70 4.66
N LEU A 37 9.57 0.92 5.50
CA LEU A 37 10.08 0.59 6.81
C LEU A 37 10.48 -0.87 6.87
N ASP A 38 11.64 -1.11 7.50
CA ASP A 38 12.12 -2.47 7.69
C ASP A 38 11.32 -3.10 8.82
N VAL A 39 10.55 -4.13 8.48
CA VAL A 39 9.67 -4.76 9.46
C VAL A 39 10.47 -5.36 10.62
N ASP A 40 11.73 -5.70 10.39
CA ASP A 40 12.55 -6.32 11.42
C ASP A 40 13.24 -5.31 12.32
N ALA A 41 13.13 -4.02 12.01
CA ALA A 41 13.79 -3.00 12.81
C ALA A 41 13.06 -2.72 14.12
N ASP A 42 11.80 -3.13 14.21
CA ASP A 42 10.99 -2.87 15.39
C ASP A 42 10.27 -4.15 15.75
N GLU A 43 10.39 -4.56 17.00
CA GLU A 43 9.82 -5.84 17.41
C GLU A 43 8.31 -5.88 17.29
N GLN A 44 7.68 -4.79 17.58
CA GLN A 44 6.23 -4.74 17.48
C GLN A 44 5.77 -4.88 16.03
N HIS A 45 6.46 -4.21 15.13
CA HIS A 45 6.13 -4.32 13.70
C HIS A 45 6.38 -5.73 13.20
N ARG A 46 7.48 -6.34 13.65
CA ARG A 46 7.79 -7.70 13.24
C ARG A 46 6.69 -8.64 13.71
N ARG A 47 6.19 -8.42 14.90
CA ARG A 47 5.15 -9.26 15.46
C ARG A 47 3.84 -9.11 14.67
N LEU A 48 3.50 -7.88 14.32
CA LEU A 48 2.25 -7.61 13.61
C LEU A 48 2.31 -8.00 12.15
N TYR A 49 3.42 -7.73 11.49
CA TYR A 49 3.49 -7.81 10.04
C TYR A 49 4.56 -8.74 9.50
N GLY A 50 5.43 -9.27 10.34
CA GLY A 50 6.58 -10.01 9.88
C GLY A 50 6.28 -11.18 8.96
N MET A 51 5.18 -11.85 9.21
CA MET A 51 4.80 -13.00 8.38
C MET A 51 3.93 -12.59 7.21
N ARG A 52 3.66 -11.32 7.07
CA ARG A 52 2.72 -10.81 6.09
C ARG A 52 3.34 -9.84 5.10
N VAL A 53 4.60 -9.47 5.30
CA VAL A 53 5.23 -8.50 4.41
C VAL A 53 5.24 -8.96 2.97
N PRO A 54 5.14 -8.05 2.04
CA PRO A 54 5.00 -6.61 2.20
C PRO A 54 3.61 -6.21 2.67
N VAL A 55 3.54 -5.18 3.51
CA VAL A 55 2.27 -4.71 4.07
C VAL A 55 2.16 -3.21 3.87
N LEU A 56 1.12 -2.79 3.20
CA LEU A 56 0.86 -1.37 3.00
C LEU A 56 -0.20 -0.91 3.98
N VAL A 57 0.15 0.09 4.77
CA VAL A 57 -0.73 0.60 5.81
C VAL A 57 -1.08 2.04 5.50
N VAL A 58 -2.36 2.36 5.56
CA VAL A 58 -2.85 3.72 5.34
C VAL A 58 -3.72 4.09 6.52
N GLY A 59 -3.35 5.17 7.21
CA GLY A 59 -4.12 5.62 8.34
C GLY A 59 -4.24 4.58 9.45
N GLY A 60 -3.21 3.76 9.60
CA GLY A 60 -3.20 2.74 10.63
C GLY A 60 -3.86 1.44 10.24
N GLU A 61 -4.42 1.36 9.05
CA GLU A 61 -5.11 0.15 8.60
C GLU A 61 -4.34 -0.52 7.47
N VAL A 62 -4.30 -1.84 7.51
CA VAL A 62 -3.69 -2.60 6.43
C VAL A 62 -4.62 -2.58 5.24
N VAL A 63 -4.14 -2.04 4.12
CA VAL A 63 -4.95 -1.97 2.92
C VAL A 63 -4.51 -2.97 1.85
N LEU A 64 -3.29 -3.49 1.97
CA LEU A 64 -2.79 -4.47 1.02
C LEU A 64 -1.64 -5.21 1.66
N GLU A 65 -1.58 -6.51 1.44
CA GLU A 65 -0.49 -7.29 2.01
C GLU A 65 -0.18 -8.48 1.13
N GLY A 66 1.05 -8.96 1.25
CA GLY A 66 1.48 -10.17 0.58
C GLY A 66 1.90 -9.96 -0.83
N GLN A 67 0.99 -10.01 -1.75
CA GLN A 67 1.32 -9.90 -3.16
C GLN A 67 0.73 -8.62 -3.75
N PHE A 68 1.62 -7.75 -4.21
CA PHE A 68 1.22 -6.50 -4.82
C PHE A 68 1.30 -6.64 -6.33
N ASP A 69 0.31 -6.13 -7.02
CA ASP A 69 0.41 -6.01 -8.46
C ASP A 69 -0.02 -4.60 -8.85
N GLU A 70 0.22 -4.27 -10.10
CA GLU A 70 0.00 -2.90 -10.53
C GLU A 70 -1.45 -2.47 -10.36
N MET A 71 -2.38 -3.36 -10.65
CA MET A 71 -3.78 -3.02 -10.56
C MET A 71 -4.21 -2.77 -9.12
N ASN A 72 -3.76 -3.60 -8.19
CA ASN A 72 -4.11 -3.43 -6.79
C ASN A 72 -3.61 -2.11 -6.24
N VAL A 73 -2.35 -1.79 -6.55
CA VAL A 73 -1.75 -0.59 -6.02
C VAL A 73 -2.34 0.65 -6.69
N ALA A 74 -2.51 0.58 -8.00
CA ALA A 74 -3.06 1.73 -8.72
C ALA A 74 -4.46 2.05 -8.25
N ARG A 75 -5.26 1.03 -7.97
CA ARG A 75 -6.62 1.25 -7.51
C ARG A 75 -6.65 2.00 -6.18
N LEU A 76 -5.73 1.69 -5.30
CA LEU A 76 -5.66 2.38 -4.02
C LEU A 76 -5.29 3.85 -4.19
N ALA A 77 -4.56 4.17 -5.24
CA ALA A 77 -4.10 5.53 -5.46
C ALA A 77 -5.12 6.40 -6.18
N LEU A 78 -6.19 5.80 -6.68
CA LEU A 78 -7.20 6.57 -7.41
C LEU A 78 -8.09 7.35 -6.46
N PRO A 79 -8.53 8.54 -6.88
CA PRO A 79 -9.46 9.31 -6.05
C PRO A 79 -10.77 8.56 -5.85
N VAL A 80 -11.33 8.70 -4.69
CA VAL A 80 -12.61 8.07 -4.39
C VAL A 80 -13.68 8.50 -5.37
N LYS A 81 -13.69 9.78 -5.68
CA LYS A 81 -14.66 10.31 -6.60
C LYS A 81 -14.63 9.59 -7.93
N PHE A 82 -13.44 9.36 -8.43
CA PHE A 82 -13.27 8.69 -9.70
C PHE A 82 -13.78 7.25 -9.62
N GLN A 83 -13.49 6.59 -8.54
CA GLN A 83 -13.91 5.21 -8.37
C GLN A 83 -15.42 5.10 -8.32
N ASP A 84 -16.05 6.01 -7.65
CA ASP A 84 -17.50 6.02 -7.56
C ASP A 84 -18.13 6.20 -8.92
N GLU A 85 -17.61 7.10 -9.68
CA GLU A 85 -18.11 7.36 -11.01
C GLU A 85 -18.03 6.12 -11.89
N TYR A 86 -16.88 5.51 -11.86
CA TYR A 86 -16.65 4.34 -12.68
C TYR A 86 -17.59 3.22 -12.28
N HIS A 87 -17.74 3.05 -11.01
CA HIS A 87 -18.56 1.97 -10.50
C HIS A 87 -20.01 2.15 -10.92
N GLY A 88 -20.50 3.37 -10.85
CA GLY A 88 -21.86 3.64 -11.23
C GLY A 88 -22.12 3.34 -12.68
N ASP A 89 -21.18 3.66 -13.53
CA ASP A 89 -21.35 3.44 -14.96
C ASP A 89 -21.43 1.97 -15.29
N SER A 90 -20.55 1.22 -14.72
CA SER A 90 -20.46 -0.18 -15.11
C SER A 90 -21.69 -0.96 -14.74
N ASP A 91 -22.42 -0.45 -13.80
CA ASP A 91 -23.59 -1.18 -13.41
C ASP A 91 -24.63 -1.24 -14.46
N HIS A 92 -24.67 -0.51 -15.16
CA HIS A 92 -25.72 -0.55 -16.01
C HIS A 92 -25.62 -1.08 -17.03
N GLU A 93 -25.23 -1.12 -17.03
CA GLU A 93 -25.36 -1.75 -17.99
C GLU A 93 -25.57 -2.28 -18.35
#